data_e02d36cee0b456c0a399ffa9b0e5e560
#
_entry.id   e02d36cee0b456c0a399ffa9b0e5e560
#
_cell.length_a   1.000
_cell.length_b   1.000
_cell.length_c   1.000
_cell.angle_alpha   90.00
_cell.angle_beta   90.00
_cell.angle_gamma   90.00
#
_symmetry.space_group_name_H-M   'P 1'
#
loop_
_entity.id
_entity.type
_entity.pdbx_description
1 polymer ?
#
loop_
_entity_poly.entity_id
_entity_poly.type
_entity_poly.pdbx_seq_one_letter_code
_entity_poly.pdbx_strand_id
1 'polypeptide(L)'
;MMRVRALGMSFRGFKIYTRTGDKGTSSLFNGERRRKDDHVFCALGDTDELNAAIGIARGHCEALCSSQGAVGEGGADLLLLVPPQLDAVQSRLLDIGSALATPVSCSTEARLQRAKFDEGGRSTTELEAWMDALDAQLPPLRNFILPSGGAASASLHLARAICRRAERAVWPLCLDGECDGSTAQYLNRLSDYLFVSARYVAMRSGRGDVAYRKE
;
A
#
# COMPACT_ATOMS: atom_id res chain seq x y z
N MET A 1 37.52 11.36 39.11
CA MET A 1 37.06 12.23 38.03
C MET A 1 37.33 11.52 36.70
N MET A 2 36.38 10.71 36.23
CA MET A 2 36.50 9.90 35.01
C MET A 2 35.96 10.69 33.82
N ARG A 3 36.84 11.02 32.85
CA ARG A 3 36.46 11.68 31.59
C ARG A 3 35.84 10.65 30.63
N VAL A 4 34.53 10.73 30.39
CA VAL A 4 33.84 9.99 29.37
C VAL A 4 34.22 10.66 28.00
N ARG A 5 34.98 9.94 27.15
CA ARG A 5 35.22 10.31 25.76
C ARG A 5 33.94 10.03 24.97
N ALA A 6 33.28 11.08 24.52
CA ALA A 6 32.23 10.96 23.52
C ALA A 6 32.89 10.52 22.19
N LEU A 7 32.56 9.31 21.76
CA LEU A 7 32.85 8.83 20.38
C LEU A 7 31.94 9.61 19.42
N GLY A 8 32.52 10.63 18.76
CA GLY A 8 31.84 11.34 17.68
C GLY A 8 31.68 10.42 16.47
N MET A 9 30.53 9.77 16.36
CA MET A 9 30.11 9.19 15.09
C MET A 9 29.79 10.33 14.13
N SER A 10 30.73 10.58 13.19
CA SER A 10 30.48 11.47 12.04
C SER A 10 29.41 10.81 11.17
N PHE A 11 28.16 11.26 11.28
CA PHE A 11 27.14 10.98 10.28
C PHE A 11 27.57 11.67 8.98
N ARG A 12 28.20 10.94 8.07
CA ARG A 12 28.31 11.37 6.67
C ARG A 12 26.90 11.45 6.13
N GLY A 13 26.37 12.68 5.97
CA GLY A 13 25.08 12.92 5.38
C GLY A 13 25.02 12.25 4.00
N PHE A 14 24.15 11.25 3.85
CA PHE A 14 23.89 10.65 2.55
C PHE A 14 23.25 11.71 1.66
N LYS A 15 23.91 12.05 0.55
CA LYS A 15 23.25 12.85 -0.48
C LYS A 15 22.18 12.01 -1.14
N ILE A 16 20.96 12.54 -1.22
CA ILE A 16 19.81 11.88 -1.86
C ILE A 16 20.10 11.61 -3.35
N TYR A 17 20.77 12.53 -4.03
CA TYR A 17 21.15 12.34 -5.44
C TYR A 17 22.55 11.73 -5.55
N THR A 18 22.62 10.58 -6.21
CA THR A 18 23.90 9.87 -6.50
C THR A 18 24.35 10.03 -7.94
N ARG A 19 23.47 10.50 -8.85
CA ARG A 19 23.67 10.61 -10.30
C ARG A 19 24.00 9.28 -11.01
N THR A 20 23.94 8.16 -10.30
CA THR A 20 24.23 6.84 -10.87
C THR A 20 23.19 6.35 -11.85
N GLY A 21 21.97 6.92 -11.79
CA GLY A 21 20.83 6.59 -12.65
C GLY A 21 20.65 7.44 -13.90
N ASP A 22 21.53 8.45 -14.14
CA ASP A 22 21.38 9.44 -15.23
C ASP A 22 21.53 8.83 -16.63
N LYS A 23 22.11 7.62 -16.73
CA LYS A 23 22.28 6.87 -17.98
C LYS A 23 21.18 5.85 -18.25
N GLY A 24 20.00 5.98 -17.63
CA GLY A 24 18.84 5.11 -17.86
C GLY A 24 18.92 3.73 -17.22
N THR A 25 19.79 3.55 -16.22
CA THR A 25 19.89 2.30 -15.45
C THR A 25 19.66 2.57 -13.96
N SER A 26 19.19 1.55 -13.22
CA SER A 26 19.05 1.56 -11.77
C SER A 26 19.59 0.26 -11.17
N SER A 27 19.81 0.23 -9.86
CA SER A 27 20.33 -0.94 -9.16
C SER A 27 19.21 -1.62 -8.38
N LEU A 28 19.18 -2.95 -8.44
CA LEU A 28 18.42 -3.80 -7.54
C LEU A 28 19.06 -3.84 -6.15
N PHE A 29 18.38 -4.44 -5.19
CA PHE A 29 18.88 -4.57 -3.81
C PHE A 29 20.16 -5.44 -3.71
N ASN A 30 20.35 -6.37 -4.65
CA ASN A 30 21.55 -7.19 -4.75
C ASN A 30 22.75 -6.46 -5.39
N GLY A 31 22.57 -5.23 -5.90
CA GLY A 31 23.57 -4.42 -6.59
C GLY A 31 23.62 -4.63 -8.11
N GLU A 32 22.85 -5.58 -8.66
CA GLU A 32 22.71 -5.75 -10.11
C GLU A 32 22.11 -4.49 -10.73
N ARG A 33 22.64 -4.09 -11.89
CA ARG A 33 22.12 -2.94 -12.62
C ARG A 33 21.33 -3.38 -13.84
N ARG A 34 20.11 -2.88 -13.95
CA ARG A 34 19.22 -3.10 -15.09
C ARG A 34 18.75 -1.77 -15.68
N ARG A 35 18.17 -1.80 -16.85
CA ARG A 35 17.53 -0.63 -17.47
C ARG A 35 16.34 -0.20 -16.64
N LYS A 36 16.04 1.10 -16.60
CA LYS A 36 14.89 1.64 -15.84
C LYS A 36 13.52 1.21 -16.38
N ASP A 37 13.46 0.72 -17.60
CA ASP A 37 12.28 0.14 -18.24
C ASP A 37 12.13 -1.38 -18.02
N ASP A 38 12.98 -2.00 -17.19
CA ASP A 38 12.83 -3.38 -16.75
C ASP A 38 11.54 -3.57 -15.95
N HIS A 39 10.86 -4.71 -16.14
CA HIS A 39 9.60 -5.03 -15.45
C HIS A 39 9.68 -4.89 -13.93
N VAL A 40 10.82 -5.20 -13.33
CA VAL A 40 11.04 -5.02 -11.88
C VAL A 40 10.92 -3.55 -11.49
N PHE A 41 11.52 -2.63 -12.25
CA PHE A 41 11.44 -1.20 -11.92
C PHE A 41 10.07 -0.62 -12.25
N CYS A 42 9.36 -1.15 -13.24
CA CYS A 42 7.96 -0.78 -13.50
C CYS A 42 7.07 -1.19 -12.31
N ALA A 43 7.19 -2.42 -11.82
CA ALA A 43 6.44 -2.92 -10.68
C ALA A 43 6.78 -2.16 -9.38
N LEU A 44 8.06 -1.85 -9.15
CA LEU A 44 8.51 -1.03 -8.03
C LEU A 44 7.92 0.38 -8.09
N GLY A 45 7.94 1.02 -9.28
CA GLY A 45 7.39 2.36 -9.48
C GLY A 45 5.88 2.41 -9.23
N ASP A 46 5.12 1.45 -9.75
CA ASP A 46 3.68 1.37 -9.54
C ASP A 46 3.32 1.09 -8.07
N THR A 47 4.14 0.30 -7.37
CA THR A 47 3.98 0.04 -5.93
C THR A 47 4.29 1.30 -5.09
N ASP A 48 5.29 2.07 -5.46
CA ASP A 48 5.63 3.34 -4.80
C ASP A 48 4.55 4.40 -5.04
N GLU A 49 4.03 4.50 -6.26
CA GLU A 49 2.89 5.38 -6.57
C GLU A 49 1.64 5.00 -5.75
N LEU A 50 1.37 3.70 -5.61
CA LEU A 50 0.29 3.21 -4.75
C LEU A 50 0.50 3.65 -3.29
N ASN A 51 1.71 3.50 -2.78
CA ASN A 51 2.05 3.88 -1.41
C ASN A 51 1.80 5.39 -1.19
N ALA A 52 2.21 6.24 -2.13
CA ALA A 52 1.94 7.67 -2.10
C ALA A 52 0.43 8.00 -2.15
N ALA A 53 -0.33 7.32 -3.01
CA ALA A 53 -1.78 7.50 -3.12
C ALA A 53 -2.51 7.09 -1.83
N ILE A 54 -2.08 6.01 -1.16
CA ILE A 54 -2.60 5.61 0.14
C ILE A 54 -2.28 6.65 1.21
N GLY A 55 -1.10 7.28 1.17
CA GLY A 55 -0.74 8.37 2.06
C GLY A 55 -1.69 9.57 1.93
N ILE A 56 -2.08 9.93 0.71
CA ILE A 56 -3.09 10.97 0.46
C ILE A 56 -4.45 10.56 1.03
N ALA A 57 -4.89 9.33 0.76
CA ALA A 57 -6.17 8.81 1.25
C ALA A 57 -6.20 8.79 2.79
N ARG A 58 -5.11 8.36 3.43
CA ARG A 58 -4.95 8.37 4.89
C ARG A 58 -5.13 9.77 5.46
N GLY A 59 -4.43 10.78 4.92
CA GLY A 59 -4.55 12.16 5.38
C GLY A 59 -5.99 12.71 5.27
N HIS A 60 -6.72 12.36 4.21
CA HIS A 60 -8.13 12.73 4.09
C HIS A 60 -9.03 12.00 5.09
N CYS A 61 -8.74 10.73 5.40
CA CYS A 61 -9.47 9.98 6.43
C CYS A 61 -9.22 10.57 7.83
N GLU A 62 -7.96 10.91 8.15
CA GLU A 62 -7.60 11.58 9.42
C GLU A 62 -8.34 12.92 9.59
N ALA A 63 -8.40 13.73 8.53
CA ALA A 63 -9.14 14.98 8.54
C ALA A 63 -10.65 14.76 8.76
N LEU A 64 -11.23 13.72 8.14
CA LEU A 64 -12.62 13.35 8.35
C LEU A 64 -12.88 12.92 9.80
N CYS A 65 -12.04 12.04 10.36
CA CYS A 65 -12.12 11.62 11.76
C CYS A 65 -12.09 12.83 12.70
N SER A 66 -11.17 13.77 12.46
CA SER A 66 -11.03 14.98 13.28
C SER A 66 -12.25 15.90 13.21
N SER A 67 -12.93 15.95 12.04
CA SER A 67 -14.10 16.82 11.83
C SER A 67 -15.38 16.28 12.43
N GLN A 68 -15.49 14.95 12.62
CA GLN A 68 -16.73 14.34 13.16
C GLN A 68 -16.79 14.34 14.69
N GLY A 69 -15.69 14.65 15.38
CA GLY A 69 -15.59 14.56 16.84
C GLY A 69 -15.62 13.10 17.32
N ALA A 70 -15.33 12.88 18.60
CA ALA A 70 -15.59 11.58 19.23
C ALA A 70 -17.11 11.36 19.30
N VAL A 71 -17.67 10.63 18.35
CA VAL A 71 -19.11 10.33 18.34
C VAL A 71 -19.38 9.26 19.36
N GLY A 72 -20.16 9.64 20.37
CA GLY A 72 -21.19 8.89 21.06
C GLY A 72 -20.88 7.55 21.69
N GLU A 73 -21.26 7.42 22.92
CA GLU A 73 -21.41 6.21 23.72
C GLU A 73 -21.98 5.04 22.92
N GLY A 74 -21.21 3.94 22.76
CA GLY A 74 -21.80 2.68 22.35
C GLY A 74 -21.08 1.79 21.35
N GLY A 75 -19.80 1.95 21.06
CA GLY A 75 -19.07 1.02 20.20
C GLY A 75 -17.80 1.63 19.59
N ALA A 76 -16.78 0.81 19.34
CA ALA A 76 -15.59 1.28 18.64
C ALA A 76 -15.97 1.78 17.24
N ASP A 77 -15.76 3.07 16.98
CA ASP A 77 -16.00 3.65 15.67
C ASP A 77 -14.95 3.13 14.67
N LEU A 78 -15.35 2.21 13.78
CA LEU A 78 -14.45 1.63 12.80
C LEU A 78 -13.83 2.68 11.84
N LEU A 79 -14.44 3.87 11.73
CA LEU A 79 -13.82 4.97 10.96
C LEU A 79 -12.45 5.36 11.53
N LEU A 80 -12.30 5.33 12.86
CA LEU A 80 -11.03 5.65 13.54
C LEU A 80 -9.95 4.59 13.29
N LEU A 81 -10.33 3.38 12.86
CA LEU A 81 -9.39 2.32 12.53
C LEU A 81 -8.84 2.42 11.12
N VAL A 82 -9.54 3.11 10.19
CA VAL A 82 -9.10 3.21 8.78
C VAL A 82 -7.72 3.87 8.64
N PRO A 83 -7.41 5.03 9.25
CA PRO A 83 -6.08 5.62 9.12
C PRO A 83 -4.94 4.72 9.62
N PRO A 84 -4.97 4.10 10.81
CA PRO A 84 -3.90 3.20 11.24
C PRO A 84 -3.82 1.91 10.41
N GLN A 85 -4.93 1.41 9.85
CA GLN A 85 -4.90 0.31 8.90
C GLN A 85 -4.17 0.70 7.61
N LEU A 86 -4.42 1.91 7.08
CA LEU A 86 -3.70 2.42 5.90
C LEU A 86 -2.21 2.63 6.18
N ASP A 87 -1.82 3.03 7.39
CA ASP A 87 -0.42 3.12 7.80
C ASP A 87 0.25 1.73 7.81
N ALA A 88 -0.42 0.71 8.33
CA ALA A 88 0.05 -0.67 8.27
C ALA A 88 0.20 -1.15 6.82
N VAL A 89 -0.77 -0.84 5.94
CA VAL A 89 -0.69 -1.15 4.50
C VAL A 89 0.53 -0.49 3.85
N GLN A 90 0.80 0.78 4.14
CA GLN A 90 1.98 1.48 3.60
C GLN A 90 3.28 0.75 4.00
N SER A 91 3.37 0.25 5.22
CA SER A 91 4.51 -0.55 5.66
C SER A 91 4.62 -1.88 4.89
N ARG A 92 3.50 -2.56 4.64
CA ARG A 92 3.48 -3.80 3.82
C ARG A 92 3.88 -3.55 2.37
N LEU A 93 3.54 -2.39 1.80
CA LEU A 93 3.98 -2.03 0.45
C LEU A 93 5.49 -1.82 0.35
N LEU A 94 6.16 -1.36 1.41
CA LEU A 94 7.62 -1.31 1.46
C LEU A 94 8.24 -2.72 1.53
N ASP A 95 7.60 -3.65 2.25
CA ASP A 95 8.03 -5.06 2.26
C ASP A 95 7.86 -5.70 0.87
N ILE A 96 6.75 -5.42 0.17
CA ILE A 96 6.56 -5.83 -1.24
C ILE A 96 7.65 -5.25 -2.13
N GLY A 97 7.97 -3.96 -1.98
CA GLY A 97 9.06 -3.31 -2.71
C GLY A 97 10.40 -4.01 -2.47
N SER A 98 10.68 -4.44 -1.25
CA SER A 98 11.87 -5.22 -0.91
C SER A 98 11.89 -6.59 -1.60
N ALA A 99 10.76 -7.29 -1.64
CA ALA A 99 10.63 -8.57 -2.34
C ALA A 99 10.85 -8.42 -3.85
N LEU A 100 10.21 -7.43 -4.48
CA LEU A 100 10.37 -7.13 -5.91
C LEU A 100 11.81 -6.73 -6.27
N ALA A 101 12.49 -5.97 -5.41
CA ALA A 101 13.89 -5.57 -5.61
C ALA A 101 14.90 -6.71 -5.38
N THR A 102 14.41 -7.92 -5.05
CA THR A 102 15.22 -9.12 -4.75
C THR A 102 14.77 -10.29 -5.64
N PRO A 103 14.93 -10.22 -6.99
CA PRO A 103 14.50 -11.29 -7.89
C PRO A 103 15.21 -12.61 -7.58
N VAL A 104 14.49 -13.74 -7.74
CA VAL A 104 14.99 -15.07 -7.40
C VAL A 104 16.21 -15.45 -8.23
N SER A 105 16.20 -15.16 -9.54
CA SER A 105 17.24 -15.56 -10.49
C SER A 105 18.60 -14.97 -10.20
N CYS A 106 18.69 -13.84 -9.47
CA CYS A 106 19.95 -13.11 -9.26
C CYS A 106 20.26 -12.80 -7.79
N SER A 107 19.51 -13.39 -6.86
CA SER A 107 19.68 -13.13 -5.43
C SER A 107 20.16 -14.37 -4.67
N THR A 108 20.89 -14.16 -3.58
CA THR A 108 21.33 -15.24 -2.69
C THR A 108 20.19 -15.68 -1.78
N GLU A 109 20.18 -16.95 -1.35
CA GLU A 109 19.19 -17.51 -0.44
C GLU A 109 19.00 -16.64 0.83
N ALA A 110 20.10 -16.15 1.41
CA ALA A 110 20.04 -15.29 2.59
C ALA A 110 19.31 -13.95 2.34
N ARG A 111 19.36 -13.41 1.11
CA ARG A 111 18.61 -12.23 0.72
C ARG A 111 17.14 -12.55 0.46
N LEU A 112 16.87 -13.65 -0.22
CA LEU A 112 15.52 -14.13 -0.48
C LEU A 112 14.76 -14.34 0.83
N GLN A 113 15.38 -14.99 1.81
CA GLN A 113 14.77 -15.20 3.13
C GLN A 113 14.43 -13.89 3.86
N ARG A 114 15.26 -12.84 3.72
CA ARG A 114 15.00 -11.53 4.33
C ARG A 114 13.95 -10.73 3.60
N ALA A 115 13.78 -10.96 2.31
CA ALA A 115 12.84 -10.25 1.45
C ALA A 115 11.50 -10.98 1.30
N LYS A 116 11.32 -12.17 1.95
CA LYS A 116 10.04 -12.89 1.93
C LYS A 116 8.91 -12.00 2.40
N PHE A 117 7.85 -12.00 1.62
CA PHE A 117 6.63 -11.27 1.93
C PHE A 117 5.51 -12.24 2.29
N ASP A 118 4.76 -11.92 3.33
CA ASP A 118 3.51 -12.55 3.78
C ASP A 118 3.55 -14.09 3.85
N GLU A 119 4.65 -14.65 4.38
CA GLU A 119 4.78 -16.09 4.59
C GLU A 119 3.63 -16.59 5.48
N GLY A 120 2.81 -17.50 4.94
CA GLY A 120 1.61 -18.01 5.60
C GLY A 120 0.35 -17.15 5.42
N GLY A 121 0.37 -16.07 4.64
CA GLY A 121 -0.81 -15.30 4.25
C GLY A 121 -1.43 -14.46 5.37
N ARG A 122 -0.66 -14.15 6.43
CA ARG A 122 -1.15 -13.42 7.61
C ARG A 122 -1.64 -12.01 7.26
N SER A 123 -0.87 -11.26 6.48
CA SER A 123 -1.22 -9.89 6.11
C SER A 123 -2.44 -9.85 5.19
N THR A 124 -2.57 -10.86 4.32
CA THR A 124 -3.74 -11.03 3.46
C THR A 124 -5.00 -11.35 4.28
N THR A 125 -4.90 -12.27 5.25
CA THR A 125 -6.00 -12.60 6.17
C THR A 125 -6.41 -11.40 7.04
N GLU A 126 -5.46 -10.57 7.44
CA GLU A 126 -5.74 -9.35 8.19
C GLU A 126 -6.57 -8.33 7.37
N LEU A 127 -6.25 -8.15 6.08
CA LEU A 127 -7.08 -7.33 5.16
C LEU A 127 -8.51 -7.87 5.06
N GLU A 128 -8.67 -9.20 4.97
CA GLU A 128 -9.99 -9.85 4.92
C GLU A 128 -10.79 -9.57 6.18
N ALA A 129 -10.18 -9.70 7.36
CA ALA A 129 -10.84 -9.41 8.62
C ALA A 129 -11.27 -7.92 8.74
N TRP A 130 -10.43 -6.99 8.25
CA TRP A 130 -10.79 -5.58 8.22
C TRP A 130 -11.96 -5.29 7.25
N MET A 131 -11.95 -5.93 6.08
CA MET A 131 -13.06 -5.82 5.11
C MET A 131 -14.37 -6.32 5.71
N ASP A 132 -14.37 -7.50 6.30
CA ASP A 132 -15.56 -8.13 6.87
C ASP A 132 -16.19 -7.22 7.95
N ALA A 133 -15.36 -6.62 8.80
CA ALA A 133 -15.80 -5.71 9.83
C ALA A 133 -16.45 -4.43 9.26
N LEU A 134 -15.90 -3.88 8.18
CA LEU A 134 -16.45 -2.69 7.52
C LEU A 134 -17.71 -3.03 6.71
N ASP A 135 -17.70 -4.15 5.95
CA ASP A 135 -18.79 -4.56 5.07
C ASP A 135 -20.05 -4.93 5.86
N ALA A 136 -19.90 -5.50 7.06
CA ALA A 136 -21.01 -5.80 7.96
C ALA A 136 -21.85 -4.56 8.34
N GLN A 137 -21.30 -3.35 8.18
CA GLN A 137 -22.01 -2.10 8.45
C GLN A 137 -22.53 -1.42 7.18
N LEU A 138 -22.20 -1.95 6.00
CA LEU A 138 -22.57 -1.36 4.73
C LEU A 138 -23.92 -1.89 4.21
N PRO A 139 -24.69 -1.05 3.53
CA PRO A 139 -25.85 -1.54 2.80
C PRO A 139 -25.39 -2.46 1.63
N PRO A 140 -26.20 -3.47 1.26
CA PRO A 140 -25.88 -4.35 0.14
C PRO A 140 -25.60 -3.57 -1.15
N LEU A 141 -24.51 -3.91 -1.84
CA LEU A 141 -24.19 -3.33 -3.14
C LEU A 141 -25.09 -3.94 -4.23
N ARG A 142 -25.97 -3.12 -4.83
CA ARG A 142 -26.92 -3.57 -5.85
C ARG A 142 -26.63 -3.05 -7.25
N ASN A 143 -25.80 -2.02 -7.37
CA ASN A 143 -25.47 -1.35 -8.62
C ASN A 143 -24.00 -1.02 -8.67
N PHE A 144 -23.45 -0.78 -9.86
CA PHE A 144 -22.16 -0.12 -9.99
C PHE A 144 -22.23 1.28 -9.38
N ILE A 145 -21.16 1.67 -8.71
CA ILE A 145 -21.03 2.98 -8.09
C ILE A 145 -19.94 3.80 -8.73
N LEU A 146 -20.10 5.11 -8.70
CA LEU A 146 -19.07 6.05 -9.15
C LEU A 146 -18.07 6.33 -8.03
N PRO A 147 -16.78 6.53 -8.35
CA PRO A 147 -15.80 7.05 -7.39
C PRO A 147 -16.25 8.42 -6.86
N SER A 148 -16.83 8.46 -5.66
CA SER A 148 -17.52 9.62 -5.09
C SER A 148 -17.44 9.59 -3.55
N GLY A 149 -18.34 10.21 -2.82
CA GLY A 149 -18.39 10.15 -1.35
C GLY A 149 -17.48 11.15 -0.62
N GLY A 150 -16.93 12.15 -1.35
CA GLY A 150 -16.03 13.17 -0.80
C GLY A 150 -14.54 12.81 -0.94
N ALA A 151 -13.68 13.71 -0.49
CA ALA A 151 -12.23 13.62 -0.74
C ALA A 151 -11.62 12.30 -0.21
N ALA A 152 -11.95 11.88 1.00
CA ALA A 152 -11.44 10.66 1.60
C ALA A 152 -11.86 9.42 0.79
N SER A 153 -13.16 9.25 0.50
CA SER A 153 -13.65 8.13 -0.30
C SER A 153 -13.10 8.14 -1.73
N ALA A 154 -13.10 9.30 -2.41
CA ALA A 154 -12.57 9.42 -3.77
C ALA A 154 -11.07 9.09 -3.85
N SER A 155 -10.28 9.49 -2.83
CA SER A 155 -8.85 9.15 -2.76
C SER A 155 -8.62 7.65 -2.55
N LEU A 156 -9.46 6.97 -1.76
CA LEU A 156 -9.42 5.52 -1.60
C LEU A 156 -9.76 4.79 -2.92
N HIS A 157 -10.75 5.30 -3.68
CA HIS A 157 -11.05 4.77 -5.02
C HIS A 157 -9.89 5.00 -6.00
N LEU A 158 -9.20 6.13 -5.94
CA LEU A 158 -8.00 6.38 -6.73
C LEU A 158 -6.89 5.40 -6.35
N ALA A 159 -6.58 5.25 -5.06
CA ALA A 159 -5.60 4.29 -4.56
C ALA A 159 -5.95 2.85 -5.01
N ARG A 160 -7.24 2.46 -4.99
CA ARG A 160 -7.70 1.18 -5.53
C ARG A 160 -7.37 1.01 -7.01
N ALA A 161 -7.58 2.02 -7.82
CA ALA A 161 -7.30 1.94 -9.27
C ALA A 161 -5.78 1.80 -9.52
N ILE A 162 -4.96 2.52 -8.76
CA ILE A 162 -3.49 2.40 -8.79
C ILE A 162 -3.05 1.03 -8.28
N CYS A 163 -3.65 0.51 -7.20
CA CYS A 163 -3.39 -0.83 -6.67
C CYS A 163 -3.58 -1.92 -7.75
N ARG A 164 -4.66 -1.85 -8.50
CA ARG A 164 -4.92 -2.78 -9.62
C ARG A 164 -3.92 -2.63 -10.76
N ARG A 165 -3.31 -1.46 -10.95
CA ARG A 165 -2.21 -1.28 -11.91
C ARG A 165 -0.94 -1.93 -11.37
N ALA A 166 -0.57 -1.67 -10.11
CA ALA A 166 0.57 -2.30 -9.45
C ALA A 166 0.46 -3.83 -9.45
N GLU A 167 -0.71 -4.37 -9.13
CA GLU A 167 -1.00 -5.81 -9.20
C GLU A 167 -0.66 -6.38 -10.59
N ARG A 168 -1.15 -5.74 -11.66
CA ARG A 168 -0.87 -6.19 -13.04
C ARG A 168 0.61 -6.09 -13.41
N ALA A 169 1.36 -5.14 -12.86
CA ALA A 169 2.80 -5.02 -13.08
C ALA A 169 3.61 -6.07 -12.31
N VAL A 170 3.10 -6.54 -11.18
CA VAL A 170 3.74 -7.58 -10.34
C VAL A 170 3.51 -8.99 -10.90
N TRP A 171 2.34 -9.26 -11.47
CA TRP A 171 1.99 -10.60 -11.96
C TRP A 171 3.00 -11.24 -12.91
N PRO A 172 3.58 -10.52 -13.93
CA PRO A 172 4.61 -11.12 -14.79
C PRO A 172 5.80 -11.64 -13.99
N LEU A 173 6.27 -10.90 -12.98
CA LEU A 173 7.39 -11.33 -12.14
C LEU A 173 7.07 -12.58 -11.32
N CYS A 174 5.84 -12.71 -10.84
CA CYS A 174 5.40 -13.91 -10.13
C CYS A 174 5.29 -15.12 -11.08
N LEU A 175 4.77 -14.93 -12.30
CA LEU A 175 4.63 -15.99 -13.29
C LEU A 175 5.98 -16.48 -13.81
N ASP A 176 6.95 -15.59 -13.91
CA ASP A 176 8.33 -15.90 -14.29
C ASP A 176 9.15 -16.50 -13.13
N GLY A 177 8.57 -16.65 -11.94
CA GLY A 177 9.23 -17.19 -10.76
C GLY A 177 10.25 -16.25 -10.10
N GLU A 178 10.25 -14.97 -10.47
CA GLU A 178 11.16 -13.95 -9.93
C GLU A 178 10.69 -13.37 -8.58
N CYS A 179 9.42 -13.55 -8.25
CA CYS A 179 8.81 -13.06 -7.03
C CYS A 179 7.76 -14.06 -6.53
N ASP A 180 7.57 -14.16 -5.22
CA ASP A 180 6.54 -15.02 -4.64
C ASP A 180 5.12 -14.51 -4.96
N GLY A 181 4.20 -15.42 -5.26
CA GLY A 181 2.83 -15.10 -5.61
C GLY A 181 2.01 -14.41 -4.50
N SER A 182 2.45 -14.50 -3.25
CA SER A 182 1.83 -13.80 -2.11
C SER A 182 1.80 -12.29 -2.29
N THR A 183 2.80 -11.71 -2.99
CA THR A 183 2.84 -10.27 -3.30
C THR A 183 1.68 -9.85 -4.18
N ALA A 184 1.42 -10.57 -5.26
CA ALA A 184 0.31 -10.29 -6.17
C ALA A 184 -1.05 -10.59 -5.50
N GLN A 185 -1.13 -11.67 -4.70
CA GLN A 185 -2.33 -12.01 -3.94
C GLN A 185 -2.70 -10.92 -2.93
N TYR A 186 -1.73 -10.39 -2.20
CA TYR A 186 -1.94 -9.29 -1.28
C TYR A 186 -2.45 -8.03 -1.99
N LEU A 187 -1.83 -7.63 -3.12
CA LEU A 187 -2.27 -6.47 -3.89
C LEU A 187 -3.70 -6.65 -4.43
N ASN A 188 -4.06 -7.86 -4.86
CA ASN A 188 -5.43 -8.18 -5.26
C ASN A 188 -6.39 -7.93 -4.09
N ARG A 189 -6.13 -8.51 -2.92
CA ARG A 189 -6.95 -8.34 -1.72
C ARG A 189 -6.96 -6.90 -1.21
N LEU A 190 -5.84 -6.19 -1.30
CA LEU A 190 -5.76 -4.78 -0.95
C LEU A 190 -6.70 -3.92 -1.81
N SER A 191 -6.84 -4.25 -3.10
CA SER A 191 -7.78 -3.52 -3.97
C SER A 191 -9.23 -3.65 -3.48
N ASP A 192 -9.62 -4.80 -2.95
CA ASP A 192 -10.96 -5.03 -2.39
C ASP A 192 -11.13 -4.28 -1.05
N TYR A 193 -10.11 -4.33 -0.18
CA TYR A 193 -10.11 -3.55 1.06
C TYR A 193 -10.28 -2.05 0.81
N LEU A 194 -9.55 -1.49 -0.17
CA LEU A 194 -9.67 -0.07 -0.53
C LEU A 194 -11.07 0.29 -1.07
N PHE A 195 -11.72 -0.63 -1.78
CA PHE A 195 -13.10 -0.45 -2.24
C PHE A 195 -14.09 -0.41 -1.08
N VAL A 196 -14.03 -1.38 -0.17
CA VAL A 196 -14.92 -1.46 0.98
C VAL A 196 -14.70 -0.27 1.90
N SER A 197 -13.44 0.11 2.15
CA SER A 197 -13.08 1.29 2.94
C SER A 197 -13.62 2.58 2.32
N ALA A 198 -13.57 2.73 0.98
CA ALA A 198 -14.10 3.90 0.29
C ALA A 198 -15.63 4.05 0.51
N ARG A 199 -16.37 2.96 0.37
CA ARG A 199 -17.82 2.92 0.64
C ARG A 199 -18.13 3.25 2.10
N TYR A 200 -17.38 2.65 3.02
CA TYR A 200 -17.56 2.89 4.44
C TYR A 200 -17.33 4.37 4.80
N VAL A 201 -16.25 4.95 4.32
CA VAL A 201 -15.92 6.36 4.52
C VAL A 201 -16.96 7.28 3.89
N ALA A 202 -17.48 6.95 2.68
CA ALA A 202 -18.58 7.69 2.06
C ALA A 202 -19.86 7.68 2.92
N MET A 203 -20.24 6.53 3.44
CA MET A 203 -21.38 6.37 4.34
C MET A 203 -21.20 7.20 5.61
N ARG A 204 -20.03 7.09 6.26
CA ARG A 204 -19.71 7.81 7.51
C ARG A 204 -19.63 9.33 7.32
N SER A 205 -19.26 9.80 6.12
CA SER A 205 -19.30 11.24 5.78
C SER A 205 -20.71 11.77 5.48
N GLY A 206 -21.74 10.94 5.57
CA GLY A 206 -23.14 11.29 5.26
C GLY A 206 -23.43 11.46 3.77
N ARG A 207 -22.49 11.09 2.87
CA ARG A 207 -22.64 11.27 1.41
C ARG A 207 -23.14 10.00 0.71
N GLY A 208 -22.76 8.82 1.22
CA GLY A 208 -23.11 7.52 0.66
C GLY A 208 -22.56 7.25 -0.73
N ASP A 209 -22.93 6.10 -1.28
CA ASP A 209 -22.54 5.67 -2.64
C ASP A 209 -23.39 6.40 -3.70
N VAL A 210 -22.76 6.81 -4.81
CA VAL A 210 -23.47 7.36 -5.98
C VAL A 210 -23.58 6.27 -7.03
N ALA A 211 -24.82 5.84 -7.32
CA ALA A 211 -25.06 4.79 -8.30
C ALA A 211 -24.74 5.25 -9.73
N TYR A 212 -24.12 4.35 -10.52
CA TYR A 212 -23.98 4.53 -11.96
C TYR A 212 -25.36 4.54 -12.62
N ARG A 213 -25.59 5.48 -13.55
CA ARG A 213 -26.79 5.57 -14.37
C ARG A 213 -26.39 5.33 -15.82
N LYS A 214 -27.03 4.35 -16.43
CA LYS A 214 -26.91 4.11 -17.87
C LYS A 214 -27.92 5.02 -18.57
N GLU A 215 -27.47 5.77 -19.58
CA GLU A 215 -28.33 6.53 -20.49
C GLU A 215 -29.02 5.59 -21.48
#